data_c104776023109f5d48ad956cddcc6e13
#
_entry.id   c104776023109f5d48ad956cddcc6e13
#
_cell.length_a   1.000
_cell.length_b   1.000
_cell.length_c   1.000
_cell.angle_alpha   90.00
_cell.angle_beta   90.00
_cell.angle_gamma   90.00
#
_symmetry.space_group_name_H-M   'P 1'
#
loop_
_entity.id
_entity.type
_entity.pdbx_description
1 polymer ?
#
loop_
_entity_poly.entity_id
_entity_poly.type
_entity_poly.pdbx_seq_one_letter_code
_entity_poly.pdbx_strand_id
1 'polypeptide(L)'
;MVAHARADHPDEACGVITGPEGSDRPERFIAMANAERSPTFYRFDSGEQLKVWRAMDAADEVPVVIYHSHTATEAYPSRTDVSLAQEPDAHYVLVSTRDPDEHELRSYRITDGVVTEEPVDIVEQY
;
A
#
# COMPACT_ATOMS: atom_id res chain seq x y z
N MET A 1 3.35 -1.39 -8.58
CA MET A 1 2.20 -1.82 -7.72
C MET A 1 1.18 -2.66 -8.48
N VAL A 2 0.68 -2.18 -9.62
CA VAL A 2 -0.34 -2.93 -10.39
C VAL A 2 0.16 -4.31 -10.82
N ALA A 3 1.37 -4.40 -11.36
CA ALA A 3 1.94 -5.69 -11.77
C ALA A 3 2.09 -6.66 -10.59
N HIS A 4 2.52 -6.18 -9.44
CA HIS A 4 2.65 -6.99 -8.22
C HIS A 4 1.28 -7.46 -7.73
N ALA A 5 0.28 -6.58 -7.74
CA ALA A 5 -1.08 -6.92 -7.34
C ALA A 5 -1.69 -8.00 -8.24
N ARG A 6 -1.45 -7.91 -9.55
CA ARG A 6 -1.94 -8.91 -10.50
C ARG A 6 -1.22 -10.25 -10.35
N ALA A 7 0.07 -10.23 -10.05
CA ALA A 7 0.85 -11.45 -9.85
C ALA A 7 0.39 -12.24 -8.62
N ASP A 8 -0.03 -11.55 -7.55
CA ASP A 8 -0.48 -12.18 -6.31
C ASP A 8 -1.96 -12.57 -6.32
N HIS A 9 -2.76 -12.03 -7.27
CA HIS A 9 -4.16 -12.42 -7.40
C HIS A 9 -4.30 -13.95 -7.44
N PRO A 10 -5.20 -14.61 -6.71
CA PRO A 10 -6.37 -14.06 -5.99
C PRO A 10 -6.13 -13.64 -4.54
N ASP A 11 -4.90 -13.65 -4.05
CA ASP A 11 -4.57 -13.15 -2.73
C ASP A 11 -4.32 -11.64 -2.77
N GLU A 12 -4.65 -10.94 -1.68
CA GLU A 12 -4.32 -9.54 -1.56
C GLU A 12 -2.81 -9.36 -1.49
N ALA A 13 -2.28 -8.50 -2.36
CA ALA A 13 -0.88 -8.10 -2.34
C ALA A 13 -0.69 -6.91 -1.40
N CYS A 14 0.51 -6.73 -0.90
CA CYS A 14 0.85 -5.58 -0.08
C CYS A 14 2.31 -5.17 -0.26
N GLY A 15 2.62 -3.95 0.15
CA GLY A 15 3.96 -3.42 0.06
C GLY A 15 4.06 -1.99 0.57
N VAL A 16 5.26 -1.45 0.50
CA VAL A 16 5.54 -0.08 0.92
C VAL A 16 6.43 0.60 -0.12
N ILE A 17 6.22 1.90 -0.32
CA ILE A 17 7.15 2.73 -1.06
C ILE A 17 7.79 3.70 -0.07
N THR A 18 9.11 3.70 0.00
CA THR A 18 9.87 4.54 0.91
C THR A 18 10.32 5.82 0.23
N GLY A 19 10.59 6.85 1.02
CA GLY A 19 11.17 8.08 0.56
C GLY A 19 11.89 8.78 1.70
N PRO A 20 12.64 9.88 1.40
CA PRO A 20 13.37 10.62 2.42
C PRO A 20 12.45 11.19 3.48
N GLU A 21 12.91 11.20 4.74
CA GLU A 21 12.20 11.83 5.84
C GLU A 21 11.91 13.29 5.51
N GLY A 22 10.68 13.73 5.76
CA GLY A 22 10.25 15.09 5.46
C GLY A 22 9.87 15.34 4.01
N SER A 23 9.95 14.32 3.15
CA SER A 23 9.57 14.38 1.74
C SER A 23 8.37 13.48 1.47
N ASP A 24 7.56 13.87 0.49
CA ASP A 24 6.42 13.08 0.01
C ASP A 24 6.74 12.38 -1.31
N ARG A 25 8.01 12.31 -1.67
CA ARG A 25 8.46 11.72 -2.93
C ARG A 25 8.70 10.22 -2.78
N PRO A 26 7.91 9.36 -3.47
CA PRO A 26 8.13 7.92 -3.46
C PRO A 26 9.39 7.57 -4.25
N GLU A 27 10.31 6.81 -3.66
CA GLU A 27 11.58 6.48 -4.30
C GLU A 27 11.82 4.99 -4.46
N ARG A 28 11.46 4.16 -3.46
CA ARG A 28 11.80 2.74 -3.49
C ARG A 28 10.61 1.87 -3.14
N PHE A 29 10.20 1.01 -4.08
CA PHE A 29 9.13 0.05 -3.88
C PHE A 29 9.68 -1.24 -3.22
N ILE A 30 9.04 -1.66 -2.14
CA ILE A 30 9.37 -2.90 -1.45
C ILE A 30 8.11 -3.75 -1.38
N ALA A 31 8.06 -4.81 -2.19
CA ALA A 31 6.99 -5.79 -2.12
C ALA A 31 7.12 -6.55 -0.79
N MET A 32 5.99 -6.73 -0.10
CA MET A 32 5.97 -7.43 1.19
C MET A 32 5.04 -8.64 1.10
N ALA A 33 5.35 -9.67 1.88
CA ALA A 33 4.49 -10.84 1.94
C ALA A 33 3.23 -10.52 2.73
N ASN A 34 2.08 -10.99 2.22
CA ASN A 34 0.85 -10.99 2.98
C ASN A 34 0.89 -12.19 3.92
N ALA A 35 1.06 -11.95 5.22
CA ALA A 35 1.15 -13.00 6.22
C ALA A 35 -0.12 -13.85 6.30
N GLU A 36 -1.27 -13.28 5.90
CA GLU A 36 -2.56 -13.99 5.91
C GLU A 36 -2.80 -14.80 4.64
N ARG A 37 -2.11 -14.51 3.53
CA ARG A 37 -2.31 -15.16 2.22
C ARG A 37 -3.78 -15.28 1.87
N SER A 38 -4.50 -14.17 2.01
CA SER A 38 -5.95 -14.16 1.92
C SER A 38 -6.43 -13.31 0.74
N PRO A 39 -7.54 -13.69 0.08
CA PRO A 39 -8.17 -12.86 -0.94
C PRO A 39 -8.99 -11.69 -0.36
N THR A 40 -9.17 -11.63 0.97
CA THR A 40 -10.04 -10.64 1.63
C THR A 40 -9.35 -9.86 2.74
N PHE A 41 -8.11 -10.16 3.06
CA PHE A 41 -7.39 -9.54 4.17
C PHE A 41 -5.88 -9.54 3.90
N TYR A 42 -5.19 -8.51 4.39
CA TYR A 42 -3.74 -8.49 4.36
C TYR A 42 -3.18 -8.07 5.72
N ARG A 43 -1.98 -8.55 5.99
CA ARG A 43 -1.17 -8.09 7.11
C ARG A 43 0.29 -8.33 6.74
N PHE A 44 1.14 -7.34 6.97
CA PHE A 44 2.57 -7.51 6.79
C PHE A 44 3.10 -8.59 7.72
N ASP A 45 3.99 -9.43 7.22
CA ASP A 45 4.74 -10.34 8.09
C ASP A 45 5.52 -9.51 9.10
N SER A 46 5.36 -9.82 10.40
CA SER A 46 5.93 -9.02 11.48
C SER A 46 7.44 -8.93 11.43
N GLY A 47 8.11 -10.04 11.12
CA GLY A 47 9.58 -10.07 11.01
C GLY A 47 10.09 -9.26 9.82
N GLU A 48 9.41 -9.38 8.69
CA GLU A 48 9.73 -8.63 7.49
C GLU A 48 9.49 -7.13 7.71
N GLN A 49 8.36 -6.77 8.33
CA GLN A 49 8.05 -5.37 8.64
C GLN A 49 9.12 -4.76 9.53
N LEU A 50 9.53 -5.45 10.59
CA LEU A 50 10.56 -4.97 11.48
C LEU A 50 11.88 -4.71 10.73
N LYS A 51 12.27 -5.63 9.85
CA LYS A 51 13.48 -5.52 9.05
C LYS A 51 13.42 -4.30 8.11
N VAL A 52 12.30 -4.12 7.43
CA VAL A 52 12.09 -3.01 6.48
C VAL A 52 12.07 -1.67 7.21
N TRP A 53 11.36 -1.57 8.33
CA TRP A 53 11.29 -0.33 9.12
C TRP A 53 12.65 0.05 9.72
N ARG A 54 13.44 -0.94 10.16
CA ARG A 54 14.81 -0.68 10.64
C ARG A 54 15.71 -0.18 9.52
N ALA A 55 15.57 -0.75 8.32
CA ALA A 55 16.35 -0.30 7.16
C ALA A 55 15.97 1.13 6.77
N MET A 56 14.69 1.49 6.86
CA MET A 56 14.24 2.86 6.63
C MET A 56 14.85 3.84 7.63
N ASP A 57 14.82 3.51 8.92
CA ASP A 57 15.41 4.34 9.97
C ASP A 57 16.89 4.58 9.72
N ALA A 58 17.62 3.53 9.36
CA ALA A 58 19.06 3.62 9.08
C ALA A 58 19.38 4.49 7.86
N ALA A 59 18.45 4.63 6.92
CA ALA A 59 18.61 5.40 5.70
C ALA A 59 17.92 6.78 5.76
N ASP A 60 17.37 7.16 6.91
CA ASP A 60 16.55 8.37 7.10
C ASP A 60 15.37 8.43 6.13
N GLU A 61 14.75 7.27 5.90
CA GLU A 61 13.57 7.10 5.07
C GLU A 61 12.32 6.90 5.91
N VAL A 62 11.16 7.19 5.33
CA VAL A 62 9.84 6.95 5.92
C VAL A 62 8.94 6.24 4.92
N PRO A 63 7.87 5.56 5.38
CA PRO A 63 6.89 4.98 4.46
C PRO A 63 6.06 6.13 3.85
N VAL A 64 6.30 6.42 2.58
CA VAL A 64 5.52 7.42 1.84
C VAL A 64 4.21 6.84 1.38
N VAL A 65 4.23 5.58 0.90
CA VAL A 65 3.06 4.85 0.43
C VAL A 65 2.98 3.50 1.13
N ILE A 66 1.80 3.19 1.64
CA ILE A 66 1.45 1.84 2.09
C ILE A 66 0.38 1.34 1.14
N TYR A 67 0.65 0.23 0.46
CA TYR A 67 -0.25 -0.25 -0.57
C TYR A 67 -0.73 -1.67 -0.29
N HIS A 68 -1.97 -1.94 -0.71
CA HIS A 68 -2.48 -3.30 -0.83
C HIS A 68 -3.50 -3.38 -1.97
N SER A 69 -3.84 -4.61 -2.36
CA SER A 69 -4.82 -4.83 -3.40
C SER A 69 -6.13 -5.37 -2.85
N HIS A 70 -7.24 -5.03 -3.50
CA HIS A 70 -8.52 -5.69 -3.35
C HIS A 70 -8.76 -6.57 -4.58
N THR A 71 -9.21 -7.79 -4.39
CA THR A 71 -9.30 -8.77 -5.48
C THR A 71 -10.71 -8.94 -6.02
N ALA A 72 -11.72 -8.60 -5.23
CA ALA A 72 -13.13 -8.76 -5.60
C ALA A 72 -13.97 -7.50 -5.44
N THR A 73 -13.39 -6.44 -4.86
CA THR A 73 -14.10 -5.18 -4.58
C THR A 73 -13.35 -4.00 -5.18
N GLU A 74 -13.99 -2.82 -5.13
CA GLU A 74 -13.38 -1.58 -5.59
C GLU A 74 -12.15 -1.18 -4.75
N ALA A 75 -11.32 -0.31 -5.31
CA ALA A 75 -10.14 0.24 -4.63
C ALA A 75 -10.54 1.29 -3.60
N TYR A 76 -11.24 0.86 -2.54
CA TYR A 76 -11.67 1.70 -1.42
C TYR A 76 -11.38 0.99 -0.10
N PRO A 77 -10.83 1.68 0.92
CA PRO A 77 -10.49 1.04 2.19
C PRO A 77 -11.69 0.40 2.87
N SER A 78 -11.53 -0.85 3.30
CA SER A 78 -12.53 -1.54 4.11
C SER A 78 -12.50 -1.00 5.56
N ARG A 79 -13.50 -1.38 6.38
CA ARG A 79 -13.49 -1.04 7.81
C ARG A 79 -12.23 -1.57 8.50
N THR A 80 -11.82 -2.78 8.14
CA THR A 80 -10.61 -3.39 8.69
C THR A 80 -9.37 -2.60 8.28
N ASP A 81 -9.28 -2.20 7.00
CA ASP A 81 -8.17 -1.38 6.50
C ASP A 81 -8.06 -0.08 7.30
N VAL A 82 -9.18 0.60 7.54
CA VAL A 82 -9.22 1.85 8.30
C VAL A 82 -8.79 1.63 9.74
N SER A 83 -9.28 0.56 10.38
CA SER A 83 -8.95 0.27 11.79
C SER A 83 -7.49 -0.10 12.01
N LEU A 84 -6.83 -0.64 10.98
CA LEU A 84 -5.41 -1.04 11.05
C LEU A 84 -4.45 0.02 10.53
N ALA A 85 -4.95 1.13 9.98
CA ALA A 85 -4.10 2.19 9.46
C ALA A 85 -3.40 2.93 10.61
N GLN A 86 -2.07 2.89 10.64
CA GLN A 86 -1.25 3.43 11.72
C GLN A 86 -0.26 4.51 11.27
N GLU A 87 -0.25 4.83 9.98
CA GLU A 87 0.70 5.78 9.40
C GLU A 87 -0.07 6.97 8.81
N PRO A 88 -0.44 7.97 9.64
CA PRO A 88 -1.29 9.08 9.18
C PRO A 88 -0.63 9.96 8.12
N ASP A 89 0.69 9.97 8.04
CA ASP A 89 1.43 10.76 7.05
C ASP A 89 1.67 10.02 5.74
N ALA A 90 1.35 8.73 5.66
CA ALA A 90 1.50 7.94 4.45
C ALA A 90 0.30 8.08 3.53
N HIS A 91 0.53 7.88 2.23
CA HIS A 91 -0.53 7.68 1.26
C HIS A 91 -0.92 6.21 1.25
N TYR A 92 -2.18 5.91 1.47
CA TYR A 92 -2.69 4.54 1.38
C TYR A 92 -3.21 4.31 -0.03
N VAL A 93 -2.46 3.54 -0.80
CA VAL A 93 -2.79 3.25 -2.21
C VAL A 93 -3.40 1.86 -2.30
N LEU A 94 -4.56 1.80 -2.93
CA LEU A 94 -5.27 0.55 -3.19
C LEU A 94 -5.32 0.29 -4.68
N VAL A 95 -5.04 -0.96 -5.05
CA VAL A 95 -5.17 -1.44 -6.43
C VAL A 95 -6.26 -2.50 -6.43
N SER A 96 -7.27 -2.36 -7.29
CA SER A 96 -8.26 -3.42 -7.46
C SER A 96 -7.90 -4.29 -8.66
N THR A 97 -7.88 -5.60 -8.46
CA THR A 97 -7.65 -6.59 -9.51
C THR A 97 -8.94 -7.31 -9.90
N ARG A 98 -10.10 -6.77 -9.48
CA ARG A 98 -11.42 -7.37 -9.77
C ARG A 98 -11.73 -7.46 -11.27
N ASP A 99 -11.20 -6.53 -12.06
CA ASP A 99 -11.36 -6.51 -13.52
C ASP A 99 -9.97 -6.63 -14.16
N PRO A 100 -9.68 -7.72 -14.91
CA PRO A 100 -8.37 -7.91 -15.53
C PRO A 100 -8.06 -6.89 -16.63
N ASP A 101 -9.08 -6.20 -17.16
CA ASP A 101 -8.92 -5.24 -18.24
C ASP A 101 -8.77 -3.79 -17.74
N GLU A 102 -8.93 -3.55 -16.44
CA GLU A 102 -8.85 -2.21 -15.87
C GLU A 102 -7.67 -2.06 -14.90
N HIS A 103 -7.11 -0.86 -14.88
CA HIS A 103 -6.07 -0.46 -13.94
C HIS A 103 -6.68 0.47 -12.89
N GLU A 104 -7.41 -0.11 -11.94
CA GLU A 104 -8.05 0.65 -10.88
C GLU A 104 -7.06 0.85 -9.73
N LEU A 105 -6.55 2.08 -9.59
CA LEU A 105 -5.63 2.47 -8.54
C LEU A 105 -6.09 3.80 -7.95
N ARG A 106 -6.24 3.87 -6.63
CA ARG A 106 -6.66 5.08 -5.92
C ARG A 106 -5.82 5.28 -4.67
N SER A 107 -5.65 6.54 -4.26
CA SER A 107 -4.89 6.91 -3.08
C SER A 107 -5.75 7.61 -2.06
N TYR A 108 -5.48 7.34 -0.79
CA TYR A 108 -6.24 7.87 0.35
C TYR A 108 -5.31 8.32 1.47
N ARG A 109 -5.77 9.34 2.21
CA ARG A 109 -5.25 9.63 3.54
C ARG A 109 -6.20 9.02 4.56
N ILE A 110 -5.66 8.37 5.57
CA ILE A 110 -6.45 7.77 6.65
C ILE A 110 -5.91 8.30 7.97
N THR A 111 -6.68 9.19 8.61
CA THR A 111 -6.29 9.85 9.85
C THR A 111 -7.44 9.77 10.84
N ASP A 112 -7.20 9.18 12.01
CA ASP A 112 -8.20 9.05 13.08
C ASP A 112 -9.52 8.44 12.59
N GLY A 113 -9.44 7.44 11.73
CA GLY A 113 -10.60 6.76 11.16
C GLY A 113 -11.31 7.51 10.04
N VAL A 114 -10.79 8.67 9.63
CA VAL A 114 -11.35 9.46 8.53
C VAL A 114 -10.59 9.16 7.24
N VAL A 115 -11.33 8.75 6.20
CA VAL A 115 -10.79 8.43 4.89
C VAL A 115 -11.03 9.60 3.94
N THR A 116 -9.96 10.08 3.30
CA THR A 116 -10.05 11.16 2.31
C THR A 116 -9.34 10.71 1.05
N GLU A 117 -10.07 10.64 -0.07
CA GLU A 117 -9.45 10.31 -1.35
C GLU A 117 -8.65 11.50 -1.87
N GLU A 118 -7.49 11.22 -2.47
CA GLU A 118 -6.62 12.23 -3.07
C GLU A 118 -6.34 11.88 -4.53
N PRO A 119 -6.06 12.88 -5.40
CA PRO A 119 -5.76 12.62 -6.80
C PRO A 119 -4.44 11.89 -6.97
N VAL A 120 -4.35 11.07 -8.03
CA VAL A 120 -3.16 10.31 -8.39
C VAL A 120 -2.80 10.62 -9.83
N ASP A 121 -1.53 11.01 -10.06
CA ASP A 121 -0.98 11.14 -11.39
C ASP A 121 -0.09 9.94 -11.68
N ILE A 122 -0.39 9.22 -12.76
CA ILE A 122 0.41 8.09 -13.21
C ILE A 122 1.45 8.62 -14.17
N VAL A 123 2.73 8.46 -13.80
CA VAL A 123 3.86 8.92 -14.62
C VAL A 123 4.71 7.72 -15.03
N GLU A 124 5.29 7.80 -16.24
CA GLU A 124 6.14 6.74 -16.77
C GLU A 124 7.53 6.77 -16.14
N GLN A 125 7.98 7.96 -15.77
CA GLN A 125 9.31 8.19 -15.21
C GLN A 125 9.22 9.22 -14.09
N TYR A 126 9.91 8.95 -13.02
CA TYR A 126 9.83 9.80 -11.83
C TYR A 126 11.18 10.43 -11.47
#